data_a41b8ea8945e3479ce03b6e911769a41
#
_entry.id   a41b8ea8945e3479ce03b6e911769a41
#
_cell.length_a   1.000
_cell.length_b   1.000
_cell.length_c   1.000
_cell.angle_alpha   90.00
_cell.angle_beta   90.00
_cell.angle_gamma   90.00
#
_symmetry.space_group_name_H-M   'P 1'
#
loop_
_entity.id
_entity.type
_entity.pdbx_description
1 polymer ?
#
loop_
_entity_poly.entity_id
_entity_poly.type
_entity_poly.pdbx_seq_one_letter_code
_entity_poly.pdbx_strand_id
1 'polypeptide(L)'
;MAEIPIREGQAPFKIPSIDEPCFTYYKVIGTLSRDTPPVIIAHGGPGAGHEYLLTFTDLWEDYGLPVVFYDQIGCAASTHLPQKAGDRSFWQEQLFQDELDNLLDHLDLRRDPGFHFLGQSWGGMLGAAFAARRPRGLRRLVLASALASKELGTRGTRLLREQMPPDMQKGLNEAEEKGEYDSLAYKEALDFYYRNFACRVDPFPPAEMLPALKHLSEDTTVYRTMNGPSPLTVDGSLSTWTVIPRLPQITAPTLVYNGEYDTSHDIVQVPFFELIPRVRWITFSGGGHMCHLEGDGWREKVLKVVGEFLTQKEFANVR
;
A
#
# COMPACT_ATOMS: atom_id res chain seq x y z
N MET A 1 -14.10 -27.63 8.32
CA MET A 1 -14.26 -26.30 7.68
C MET A 1 -14.30 -26.54 6.19
N ALA A 2 -15.16 -25.86 5.41
CA ALA A 2 -15.12 -25.94 3.96
C ALA A 2 -13.79 -25.35 3.47
N GLU A 3 -13.24 -25.92 2.38
CA GLU A 3 -12.01 -25.42 1.77
C GLU A 3 -12.27 -24.01 1.21
N ILE A 4 -11.36 -23.07 1.49
CA ILE A 4 -11.48 -21.68 1.00
C ILE A 4 -11.27 -21.70 -0.52
N PRO A 5 -12.20 -21.21 -1.34
CA PRO A 5 -11.99 -21.11 -2.77
C PRO A 5 -10.82 -20.15 -3.09
N ILE A 6 -9.81 -20.63 -3.80
CA ILE A 6 -8.68 -19.82 -4.25
C ILE A 6 -8.57 -19.94 -5.77
N ARG A 7 -8.45 -18.80 -6.44
CA ARG A 7 -8.23 -18.72 -7.88
C ARG A 7 -7.10 -17.74 -8.18
N GLU A 8 -6.15 -18.16 -8.96
CA GLU A 8 -5.07 -17.30 -9.47
C GLU A 8 -5.22 -17.11 -10.98
N GLY A 9 -4.71 -15.99 -11.50
CA GLY A 9 -4.75 -15.71 -12.91
C GLY A 9 -3.85 -14.56 -13.33
N GLN A 10 -3.82 -14.32 -14.63
CA GLN A 10 -3.06 -13.24 -15.26
C GLN A 10 -4.03 -12.40 -16.08
N ALA A 11 -4.11 -11.11 -15.79
CA ALA A 11 -4.85 -10.14 -16.59
C ALA A 11 -3.91 -9.55 -17.64
N PRO A 12 -4.11 -9.80 -18.95
CA PRO A 12 -3.29 -9.17 -19.98
C PRO A 12 -3.35 -7.65 -19.84
N PHE A 13 -2.19 -7.01 -19.82
CA PHE A 13 -2.09 -5.56 -19.68
C PHE A 13 -1.26 -4.97 -20.81
N LYS A 14 -1.91 -4.24 -21.72
CA LYS A 14 -1.24 -3.61 -22.84
C LYS A 14 -0.65 -2.26 -22.44
N ILE A 15 0.65 -2.13 -22.52
CA ILE A 15 1.38 -0.88 -22.28
C ILE A 15 1.81 -0.33 -23.65
N PRO A 16 1.35 0.86 -24.09
CA PRO A 16 1.59 1.34 -25.45
C PRO A 16 3.06 1.46 -25.86
N SER A 17 3.96 1.68 -24.90
CA SER A 17 5.41 1.84 -25.11
C SER A 17 6.21 0.55 -24.94
N ILE A 18 5.55 -0.60 -24.81
CA ILE A 18 6.17 -1.92 -24.62
C ILE A 18 5.58 -2.86 -25.68
N ASP A 19 6.44 -3.42 -26.53
CA ASP A 19 6.01 -4.32 -27.60
C ASP A 19 5.73 -5.75 -27.08
N GLU A 20 6.40 -6.17 -26.01
CA GLU A 20 6.22 -7.48 -25.41
C GLU A 20 4.88 -7.59 -24.67
N PRO A 21 4.23 -8.74 -24.70
CA PRO A 21 3.02 -9.00 -23.93
C PRO A 21 3.28 -8.84 -22.42
N CYS A 22 2.51 -7.97 -21.75
CA CYS A 22 2.56 -7.81 -20.32
C CYS A 22 1.27 -8.33 -19.68
N PHE A 23 1.36 -8.70 -18.41
CA PHE A 23 0.22 -9.09 -17.61
C PHE A 23 0.40 -8.68 -16.14
N THR A 24 -0.74 -8.51 -15.48
CA THR A 24 -0.87 -8.33 -14.03
C THR A 24 -1.30 -9.65 -13.41
N TYR A 25 -0.52 -10.20 -12.50
CA TYR A 25 -0.92 -11.37 -11.70
C TYR A 25 -1.96 -10.97 -10.67
N TYR A 26 -2.96 -11.84 -10.47
CA TYR A 26 -3.93 -11.67 -9.39
C TYR A 26 -4.28 -13.00 -8.70
N LYS A 27 -4.68 -12.89 -7.43
CA LYS A 27 -5.14 -13.99 -6.59
C LYS A 27 -6.47 -13.61 -5.95
N VAL A 28 -7.48 -14.44 -6.14
CA VAL A 28 -8.82 -14.29 -5.55
C VAL A 28 -9.00 -15.28 -4.43
N ILE A 29 -9.37 -14.79 -3.26
CA ILE A 29 -9.79 -15.58 -2.12
C ILE A 29 -11.32 -15.46 -2.00
N GLY A 30 -12.00 -16.60 -1.91
CA GLY A 30 -13.45 -16.64 -1.94
C GLY A 30 -14.01 -16.63 -3.36
N THR A 31 -15.30 -16.36 -3.50
CA THR A 31 -16.01 -16.42 -4.79
C THR A 31 -16.51 -15.03 -5.17
N LEU A 32 -16.07 -14.54 -6.34
CA LEU A 32 -16.63 -13.31 -6.92
C LEU A 32 -18.08 -13.57 -7.33
N SER A 33 -19.00 -12.76 -6.81
CA SER A 33 -20.43 -12.87 -7.07
C SER A 33 -21.03 -11.51 -7.40
N ARG A 34 -22.33 -11.48 -7.75
CA ARG A 34 -23.07 -10.24 -7.93
C ARG A 34 -23.77 -9.76 -6.65
N ASP A 35 -23.59 -10.46 -5.55
CA ASP A 35 -24.27 -10.15 -4.28
C ASP A 35 -23.37 -9.38 -3.31
N THR A 36 -22.06 -9.60 -3.40
CA THR A 36 -21.09 -9.06 -2.44
C THR A 36 -19.95 -8.38 -3.18
N PRO A 37 -19.67 -7.08 -2.92
CA PRO A 37 -18.53 -6.39 -3.51
C PRO A 37 -17.22 -6.96 -2.95
N PRO A 38 -16.27 -7.41 -3.82
CA PRO A 38 -14.95 -7.85 -3.36
C PRO A 38 -14.10 -6.67 -2.89
N VAL A 39 -13.06 -7.00 -2.12
CA VAL A 39 -12.03 -6.06 -1.69
C VAL A 39 -10.81 -6.22 -2.59
N ILE A 40 -10.46 -5.20 -3.34
CA ILE A 40 -9.21 -5.14 -4.11
C ILE A 40 -8.12 -4.64 -3.19
N ILE A 41 -7.04 -5.39 -3.06
CA ILE A 41 -5.93 -5.06 -2.16
C ILE A 41 -4.67 -4.73 -2.96
N ALA A 42 -4.19 -3.49 -2.83
CA ALA A 42 -2.98 -2.99 -3.46
C ALA A 42 -1.81 -2.92 -2.46
N HIS A 43 -0.71 -3.56 -2.84
CA HIS A 43 0.51 -3.61 -2.03
C HIS A 43 1.33 -2.31 -2.08
N GLY A 44 2.24 -2.18 -1.13
CA GLY A 44 3.16 -1.06 -0.96
C GLY A 44 4.48 -1.21 -1.74
N GLY A 45 5.46 -0.49 -1.29
CA GLY A 45 6.78 -0.36 -1.87
C GLY A 45 6.97 1.00 -2.55
N PRO A 46 6.70 1.19 -3.85
CA PRO A 46 6.20 0.21 -4.85
C PRO A 46 7.16 -0.95 -5.09
N GLY A 47 6.62 -2.10 -5.53
CA GLY A 47 7.45 -3.26 -5.88
C GLY A 47 7.50 -4.40 -4.84
N ALA A 48 6.72 -4.33 -3.75
CA ALA A 48 6.78 -5.31 -2.67
C ALA A 48 6.09 -6.66 -2.97
N GLY A 49 5.10 -6.70 -3.89
CA GLY A 49 4.24 -7.87 -4.06
C GLY A 49 3.16 -7.99 -2.98
N HIS A 50 2.24 -8.93 -3.16
CA HIS A 50 1.03 -9.00 -2.33
C HIS A 50 1.18 -9.83 -1.04
N GLU A 51 2.17 -10.69 -0.93
CA GLU A 51 2.21 -11.80 0.03
C GLU A 51 2.12 -11.33 1.50
N TYR A 52 2.73 -10.20 1.85
CA TYR A 52 2.67 -9.67 3.21
C TYR A 52 1.27 -9.13 3.61
N LEU A 53 0.37 -9.03 2.63
CA LEU A 53 -1.03 -8.63 2.84
C LEU A 53 -1.99 -9.83 2.93
N LEU A 54 -1.49 -11.06 2.82
CA LEU A 54 -2.32 -12.28 2.88
C LEU A 54 -3.06 -12.44 4.23
N THR A 55 -2.67 -11.72 5.27
CA THR A 55 -3.44 -11.62 6.51
C THR A 55 -4.87 -11.12 6.29
N PHE A 56 -5.12 -10.33 5.24
CA PHE A 56 -6.47 -9.88 4.87
C PHE A 56 -7.34 -10.97 4.22
N THR A 57 -6.82 -12.18 4.01
CA THR A 57 -7.63 -13.35 3.64
C THR A 57 -8.76 -13.60 4.65
N ASP A 58 -8.54 -13.26 5.92
CA ASP A 58 -9.51 -13.40 6.99
C ASP A 58 -10.78 -12.54 6.77
N LEU A 59 -10.75 -11.54 5.88
CA LEU A 59 -11.96 -10.80 5.46
C LEU A 59 -12.99 -11.72 4.77
N TRP A 60 -12.54 -12.77 4.09
CA TRP A 60 -13.44 -13.79 3.55
C TRP A 60 -14.04 -14.66 4.64
N GLU A 61 -13.21 -15.16 5.56
CA GLU A 61 -13.66 -16.08 6.60
C GLU A 61 -14.60 -15.40 7.61
N ASP A 62 -14.25 -14.18 8.05
CA ASP A 62 -14.95 -13.49 9.13
C ASP A 62 -16.12 -12.63 8.64
N TYR A 63 -16.06 -12.12 7.39
CA TYR A 63 -17.03 -11.14 6.89
C TYR A 63 -17.70 -11.55 5.56
N GLY A 64 -17.31 -12.67 4.96
CA GLY A 64 -17.81 -13.13 3.67
C GLY A 64 -17.44 -12.23 2.50
N LEU A 65 -16.42 -11.39 2.65
CA LEU A 65 -15.94 -10.48 1.60
C LEU A 65 -14.91 -11.20 0.72
N PRO A 66 -15.18 -11.42 -0.58
CA PRO A 66 -14.14 -11.91 -1.48
C PRO A 66 -12.98 -10.92 -1.54
N VAL A 67 -11.74 -11.43 -1.58
CA VAL A 67 -10.53 -10.61 -1.60
C VAL A 67 -9.77 -10.85 -2.90
N VAL A 68 -9.36 -9.78 -3.56
CA VAL A 68 -8.51 -9.82 -4.75
C VAL A 68 -7.19 -9.14 -4.43
N PHE A 69 -6.15 -9.93 -4.28
CA PHE A 69 -4.77 -9.46 -4.28
C PHE A 69 -4.26 -9.37 -5.71
N TYR A 70 -3.34 -8.46 -5.98
CA TYR A 70 -2.62 -8.43 -7.26
C TYR A 70 -1.21 -7.91 -7.06
N ASP A 71 -0.31 -8.36 -7.92
CA ASP A 71 1.03 -7.83 -8.01
C ASP A 71 1.06 -6.75 -9.10
N GLN A 72 1.49 -5.56 -8.71
CA GLN A 72 1.57 -4.45 -9.66
C GLN A 72 2.66 -4.71 -10.69
N ILE A 73 2.50 -4.18 -11.89
CA ILE A 73 3.47 -4.30 -12.97
C ILE A 73 4.89 -3.96 -12.51
N GLY A 74 5.86 -4.76 -12.92
CA GLY A 74 7.25 -4.60 -12.56
C GLY A 74 7.68 -5.31 -11.29
N CYS A 75 6.83 -6.13 -10.64
CA CYS A 75 7.22 -6.86 -9.44
C CYS A 75 6.56 -8.22 -9.28
N ALA A 76 7.14 -9.04 -8.39
CA ALA A 76 6.64 -10.33 -7.91
C ALA A 76 6.22 -11.26 -9.06
N ALA A 77 4.96 -11.70 -9.14
CA ALA A 77 4.49 -12.61 -10.18
C ALA A 77 3.94 -11.91 -11.44
N SER A 78 3.92 -10.57 -11.49
CA SER A 78 3.57 -9.80 -12.68
C SER A 78 4.75 -9.63 -13.63
N THR A 79 4.50 -9.13 -14.84
CA THR A 79 5.57 -8.89 -15.82
C THR A 79 6.60 -7.89 -15.29
N HIS A 80 7.86 -8.27 -15.29
CA HIS A 80 9.00 -7.41 -14.97
C HIS A 80 9.48 -6.65 -16.21
N LEU A 81 9.92 -5.41 -16.02
CA LEU A 81 10.39 -4.51 -17.08
C LEU A 81 11.77 -3.93 -16.74
N PRO A 82 12.81 -4.77 -16.61
CA PRO A 82 14.15 -4.31 -16.21
C PRO A 82 14.75 -3.32 -17.20
N GLN A 83 14.37 -3.36 -18.49
CA GLN A 83 14.76 -2.39 -19.52
C GLN A 83 14.25 -0.96 -19.22
N LYS A 84 13.33 -0.79 -18.27
CA LYS A 84 12.80 0.49 -17.80
C LYS A 84 13.43 0.99 -16.49
N ALA A 85 14.51 0.34 -16.04
CA ALA A 85 15.24 0.81 -14.87
C ALA A 85 15.74 2.25 -15.05
N GLY A 86 15.42 3.13 -14.10
CA GLY A 86 15.78 4.55 -14.14
C GLY A 86 14.89 5.43 -15.05
N ASP A 87 13.95 4.86 -15.81
CA ASP A 87 13.03 5.64 -16.65
C ASP A 87 11.92 6.27 -15.77
N ARG A 88 12.23 7.44 -15.19
CA ARG A 88 11.30 8.17 -14.32
C ARG A 88 10.05 8.65 -15.06
N SER A 89 10.09 8.79 -16.38
CA SER A 89 8.94 9.19 -17.19
C SER A 89 7.96 8.05 -17.42
N PHE A 90 8.45 6.82 -17.40
CA PHE A 90 7.65 5.59 -17.51
C PHE A 90 6.99 5.21 -16.17
N TRP A 91 7.79 5.16 -15.08
CA TRP A 91 7.29 4.77 -13.77
C TRP A 91 6.58 5.95 -13.08
N GLN A 92 5.34 6.21 -13.49
CA GLN A 92 4.47 7.26 -12.98
C GLN A 92 3.16 6.67 -12.39
N GLU A 93 2.51 7.41 -11.50
CA GLU A 93 1.21 7.04 -10.92
C GLU A 93 0.20 6.56 -11.97
N GLN A 94 0.17 7.20 -13.14
CA GLN A 94 -0.80 6.90 -14.20
C GLN A 94 -0.68 5.47 -14.72
N LEU A 95 0.53 4.92 -14.86
CA LEU A 95 0.74 3.53 -15.29
C LEU A 95 0.01 2.54 -14.37
N PHE A 96 0.13 2.73 -13.07
CA PHE A 96 -0.51 1.86 -12.06
C PHE A 96 -2.02 2.08 -11.96
N GLN A 97 -2.50 3.29 -12.26
CA GLN A 97 -3.95 3.55 -12.38
C GLN A 97 -4.54 2.86 -13.61
N ASP A 98 -3.85 2.89 -14.76
CA ASP A 98 -4.27 2.22 -15.97
C ASP A 98 -4.26 0.69 -15.80
N GLU A 99 -3.27 0.17 -15.09
CA GLU A 99 -3.20 -1.25 -14.69
C GLU A 99 -4.39 -1.65 -13.81
N LEU A 100 -4.70 -0.85 -12.79
CA LEU A 100 -5.84 -1.10 -11.90
C LEU A 100 -7.17 -1.02 -12.67
N ASP A 101 -7.32 -0.06 -13.56
CA ASP A 101 -8.48 0.04 -14.46
C ASP A 101 -8.62 -1.22 -15.30
N ASN A 102 -7.54 -1.71 -15.90
CA ASN A 102 -7.51 -2.94 -16.69
C ASN A 102 -7.88 -4.19 -15.86
N LEU A 103 -7.35 -4.32 -14.64
CA LEU A 103 -7.66 -5.44 -13.74
C LEU A 103 -9.16 -5.46 -13.36
N LEU A 104 -9.72 -4.29 -13.01
CA LEU A 104 -11.14 -4.16 -12.66
C LEU A 104 -12.05 -4.51 -13.84
N ASP A 105 -11.67 -4.14 -15.05
CA ASP A 105 -12.40 -4.47 -16.28
C ASP A 105 -12.26 -5.97 -16.62
N HIS A 106 -11.06 -6.54 -16.50
CA HIS A 106 -10.79 -7.96 -16.70
C HIS A 106 -11.63 -8.86 -15.77
N LEU A 107 -11.81 -8.44 -14.52
CA LEU A 107 -12.59 -9.17 -13.52
C LEU A 107 -14.09 -8.78 -13.51
N ASP A 108 -14.55 -7.86 -14.38
CA ASP A 108 -15.93 -7.33 -14.49
C ASP A 108 -16.46 -6.77 -13.16
N LEU A 109 -15.63 -6.01 -12.43
CA LEU A 109 -15.96 -5.51 -11.08
C LEU A 109 -16.58 -4.11 -11.05
N ARG A 110 -16.73 -3.44 -12.20
CA ARG A 110 -17.31 -2.09 -12.24
C ARG A 110 -18.83 -2.04 -12.23
N ARG A 111 -19.48 -3.20 -12.41
CA ARG A 111 -20.94 -3.35 -12.33
C ARG A 111 -21.35 -3.60 -10.88
N ASP A 112 -22.66 -3.54 -10.62
CA ASP A 112 -23.20 -3.94 -9.32
C ASP A 112 -22.74 -5.38 -8.98
N PRO A 113 -22.31 -5.62 -7.74
CA PRO A 113 -22.33 -4.74 -6.57
C PRO A 113 -21.16 -3.73 -6.50
N GLY A 114 -20.22 -3.72 -7.47
CA GLY A 114 -19.01 -2.93 -7.43
C GLY A 114 -17.90 -3.59 -6.65
N PHE A 115 -17.00 -2.78 -6.07
CA PHE A 115 -15.85 -3.26 -5.31
C PHE A 115 -15.49 -2.28 -4.18
N HIS A 116 -14.80 -2.79 -3.17
CA HIS A 116 -14.07 -2.02 -2.18
C HIS A 116 -12.59 -1.97 -2.58
N PHE A 117 -11.88 -0.96 -2.10
CA PHE A 117 -10.44 -0.86 -2.31
C PHE A 117 -9.73 -0.66 -0.97
N LEU A 118 -8.67 -1.45 -0.74
CA LEU A 118 -7.73 -1.29 0.36
C LEU A 118 -6.33 -1.16 -0.22
N GLY A 119 -5.65 -0.06 0.09
CA GLY A 119 -4.26 0.13 -0.29
C GLY A 119 -3.37 0.36 0.92
N GLN A 120 -2.25 -0.37 1.00
CA GLN A 120 -1.27 -0.20 2.05
C GLN A 120 -0.07 0.60 1.52
N SER A 121 0.37 1.63 2.28
CA SER A 121 1.55 2.43 1.93
C SER A 121 1.43 3.06 0.54
N TRP A 122 2.32 2.74 -0.40
CA TRP A 122 2.20 3.13 -1.80
C TRP A 122 0.85 2.71 -2.42
N GLY A 123 0.35 1.50 -2.11
CA GLY A 123 -0.97 1.08 -2.55
C GLY A 123 -2.09 2.00 -2.07
N GLY A 124 -1.95 2.60 -0.88
CA GLY A 124 -2.87 3.61 -0.36
C GLY A 124 -2.73 4.97 -1.08
N MET A 125 -1.49 5.38 -1.43
CA MET A 125 -1.25 6.55 -2.27
C MET A 125 -1.96 6.40 -3.63
N LEU A 126 -1.76 5.25 -4.28
CA LEU A 126 -2.44 4.88 -5.52
C LEU A 126 -3.96 4.87 -5.34
N GLY A 127 -4.47 4.26 -4.28
CA GLY A 127 -5.90 4.18 -3.96
C GLY A 127 -6.55 5.55 -3.77
N ALA A 128 -5.89 6.49 -3.08
CA ALA A 128 -6.37 7.86 -2.92
C ALA A 128 -6.44 8.60 -4.27
N ALA A 129 -5.37 8.48 -5.08
CA ALA A 129 -5.32 9.09 -6.40
C ALA A 129 -6.38 8.51 -7.36
N PHE A 130 -6.57 7.20 -7.32
CA PHE A 130 -7.58 6.48 -8.09
C PHE A 130 -9.01 6.86 -7.66
N ALA A 131 -9.29 6.88 -6.35
CA ALA A 131 -10.61 7.24 -5.82
C ALA A 131 -11.00 8.69 -6.13
N ALA A 132 -10.04 9.61 -6.21
CA ALA A 132 -10.28 11.00 -6.59
C ALA A 132 -10.80 11.15 -8.03
N ARG A 133 -10.55 10.19 -8.92
CA ARG A 133 -11.14 10.11 -10.27
C ARG A 133 -12.60 9.68 -10.27
N ARG A 134 -13.14 9.25 -9.10
CA ARG A 134 -14.51 8.73 -8.93
C ARG A 134 -14.79 7.52 -9.84
N PRO A 135 -13.98 6.45 -9.77
CA PRO A 135 -14.15 5.31 -10.65
C PRO A 135 -15.51 4.64 -10.41
N ARG A 136 -16.12 4.21 -11.52
CA ARG A 136 -17.39 3.47 -11.45
C ARG A 136 -17.20 2.18 -10.65
N GLY A 137 -18.11 1.91 -9.72
CA GLY A 137 -18.14 0.69 -8.93
C GLY A 137 -17.43 0.80 -7.57
N LEU A 138 -16.61 1.81 -7.30
CA LEU A 138 -15.96 1.97 -6.00
C LEU A 138 -17.01 2.27 -4.91
N ARG A 139 -17.09 1.40 -3.90
CA ARG A 139 -18.03 1.50 -2.79
C ARG A 139 -17.43 2.11 -1.54
N ARG A 140 -16.26 1.62 -1.12
CA ARG A 140 -15.53 2.09 0.05
C ARG A 140 -14.03 2.05 -0.21
N LEU A 141 -13.32 2.94 0.45
CA LEU A 141 -11.88 3.08 0.36
C LEU A 141 -11.25 2.88 1.73
N VAL A 142 -10.18 2.08 1.80
CA VAL A 142 -9.33 1.95 2.98
C VAL A 142 -7.92 2.39 2.62
N LEU A 143 -7.40 3.38 3.33
CA LEU A 143 -6.05 3.91 3.21
C LEU A 143 -5.25 3.47 4.45
N ALA A 144 -4.46 2.43 4.28
CA ALA A 144 -3.68 1.80 5.33
C ALA A 144 -2.26 2.35 5.31
N SER A 145 -1.86 3.10 6.34
CA SER A 145 -0.49 3.64 6.44
C SER A 145 -0.04 4.37 5.17
N ALA A 146 -0.95 5.09 4.52
CA ALA A 146 -0.71 5.82 3.27
C ALA A 146 -0.11 7.21 3.53
N LEU A 147 0.41 7.85 2.47
CA LEU A 147 0.89 9.23 2.53
C LEU A 147 0.06 10.13 1.62
N ALA A 148 -0.35 11.30 2.11
CA ALA A 148 -1.04 12.30 1.28
C ALA A 148 -0.08 13.08 0.36
N SER A 149 1.20 13.17 0.75
CA SER A 149 2.28 13.70 -0.10
C SER A 149 3.65 13.22 0.36
N LYS A 150 4.61 13.17 -0.56
CA LYS A 150 6.01 12.81 -0.24
C LYS A 150 6.73 13.90 0.55
N GLU A 151 6.38 15.17 0.37
CA GLU A 151 6.90 16.26 1.20
C GLU A 151 6.57 16.05 2.67
N LEU A 152 5.30 15.76 3.00
CA LEU A 152 4.89 15.45 4.36
C LEU A 152 5.53 14.14 4.85
N GLY A 153 5.70 13.15 3.97
CA GLY A 153 6.43 11.91 4.27
C GLY A 153 7.85 12.19 4.73
N THR A 154 8.60 13.02 4.00
CA THR A 154 9.96 13.43 4.37
C THR A 154 10.00 14.14 5.73
N ARG A 155 9.01 15.00 6.00
CA ARG A 155 8.87 15.66 7.31
C ARG A 155 8.59 14.64 8.43
N GLY A 156 7.67 13.68 8.20
CA GLY A 156 7.37 12.60 9.14
C GLY A 156 8.60 11.74 9.45
N THR A 157 9.33 11.32 8.42
CA THR A 157 10.60 10.57 8.56
C THR A 157 11.59 11.34 9.44
N ARG A 158 11.73 12.65 9.25
CA ARG A 158 12.63 13.48 10.09
C ARG A 158 12.20 13.46 11.56
N LEU A 159 10.90 13.61 11.85
CA LEU A 159 10.39 13.57 13.22
C LEU A 159 10.65 12.23 13.91
N LEU A 160 10.57 11.12 13.16
CA LEU A 160 10.90 9.80 13.69
C LEU A 160 12.41 9.62 13.89
N ARG A 161 13.24 10.12 12.97
CA ARG A 161 14.71 10.09 13.09
C ARG A 161 15.20 10.85 14.32
N GLU A 162 14.56 11.97 14.68
CA GLU A 162 14.87 12.75 15.88
C GLU A 162 14.66 11.96 17.19
N GLN A 163 13.86 10.88 17.16
CA GLN A 163 13.63 9.97 18.29
C GLN A 163 14.66 8.82 18.37
N MET A 164 15.50 8.64 17.34
CA MET A 164 16.51 7.58 17.32
C MET A 164 17.73 7.95 18.19
N PRO A 165 18.51 6.93 18.66
CA PRO A 165 19.78 7.17 19.31
C PRO A 165 20.73 8.04 18.44
N PRO A 166 21.55 8.91 19.05
CA PRO A 166 22.41 9.85 18.30
C PRO A 166 23.39 9.18 17.34
N ASP A 167 23.91 8.00 17.68
CA ASP A 167 24.79 7.20 16.83
C ASP A 167 24.09 6.65 15.60
N MET A 168 22.81 6.22 15.73
CA MET A 168 21.97 5.79 14.62
C MET A 168 21.64 6.97 13.69
N GLN A 169 21.27 8.14 14.25
CA GLN A 169 21.07 9.35 13.46
C GLN A 169 22.33 9.73 12.66
N LYS A 170 23.50 9.63 13.31
CA LYS A 170 24.79 9.91 12.65
C LYS A 170 25.02 8.97 11.49
N GLY A 171 24.81 7.65 11.65
CA GLY A 171 24.95 6.65 10.58
C GLY A 171 24.11 6.96 9.35
N LEU A 172 22.84 7.39 9.54
CA LEU A 172 21.97 7.81 8.45
C LEU A 172 22.46 9.07 7.76
N ASN A 173 22.83 10.12 8.53
CA ASN A 173 23.28 11.39 7.99
C ASN A 173 24.57 11.26 7.16
N GLU A 174 25.57 10.55 7.68
CA GLU A 174 26.83 10.34 6.97
C GLU A 174 26.66 9.56 5.67
N ALA A 175 25.77 8.55 5.66
CA ALA A 175 25.48 7.78 4.46
C ALA A 175 24.77 8.63 3.40
N GLU A 176 23.82 9.49 3.80
CA GLU A 176 23.11 10.39 2.89
C GLU A 176 24.04 11.46 2.30
N GLU A 177 24.91 12.06 3.12
CA GLU A 177 25.89 13.05 2.66
C GLU A 177 26.89 12.48 1.64
N LYS A 178 27.30 11.22 1.82
CA LYS A 178 28.30 10.55 0.97
C LYS A 178 27.69 9.72 -0.16
N GLY A 179 26.38 9.43 -0.12
CA GLY A 179 25.71 8.46 -1.00
C GLY A 179 26.13 7.00 -0.72
N GLU A 180 26.59 6.69 0.49
CA GLU A 180 27.15 5.38 0.88
C GLU A 180 26.12 4.52 1.64
N TYR A 181 25.06 4.08 0.96
CA TYR A 181 23.96 3.30 1.56
C TYR A 181 24.30 1.82 1.85
N ASP A 182 25.53 1.38 1.58
CA ASP A 182 26.00 0.01 1.86
C ASP A 182 26.85 -0.08 3.13
N SER A 183 27.17 1.04 3.80
CA SER A 183 27.96 1.07 5.03
C SER A 183 27.29 0.30 6.16
N LEU A 184 28.08 -0.30 7.08
CA LEU A 184 27.56 -1.02 8.23
C LEU A 184 26.72 -0.10 9.13
N ALA A 185 27.23 1.11 9.38
CA ALA A 185 26.53 2.08 10.23
C ALA A 185 25.15 2.48 9.66
N TYR A 186 25.04 2.61 8.33
CA TYR A 186 23.74 2.85 7.68
C TYR A 186 22.80 1.66 7.84
N LYS A 187 23.27 0.44 7.60
CA LYS A 187 22.47 -0.79 7.71
C LYS A 187 21.96 -1.01 9.13
N GLU A 188 22.79 -0.79 10.14
CA GLU A 188 22.40 -0.87 11.55
C GLU A 188 21.34 0.20 11.91
N ALA A 189 21.54 1.41 11.46
CA ALA A 189 20.59 2.50 11.68
C ALA A 189 19.26 2.27 10.94
N LEU A 190 19.30 1.72 9.74
CA LEU A 190 18.09 1.36 8.98
C LEU A 190 17.34 0.19 9.62
N ASP A 191 18.05 -0.83 10.12
CA ASP A 191 17.45 -1.95 10.85
C ASP A 191 16.77 -1.44 12.14
N PHE A 192 17.43 -0.54 12.89
CA PHE A 192 16.83 0.12 14.05
C PHE A 192 15.54 0.87 13.66
N TYR A 193 15.58 1.65 12.56
CA TYR A 193 14.41 2.38 12.07
C TYR A 193 13.26 1.44 11.74
N TYR A 194 13.51 0.35 11.03
CA TYR A 194 12.47 -0.59 10.64
C TYR A 194 11.86 -1.33 11.83
N ARG A 195 12.68 -1.77 12.79
CA ARG A 195 12.19 -2.46 14.00
C ARG A 195 11.32 -1.57 14.89
N ASN A 196 11.54 -0.27 14.87
CA ASN A 196 10.81 0.66 15.73
C ASN A 196 9.61 1.31 15.05
N PHE A 197 9.63 1.46 13.71
CA PHE A 197 8.63 2.25 13.00
C PHE A 197 7.96 1.51 11.84
N ALA A 198 8.58 0.50 11.25
CA ALA A 198 7.96 -0.26 10.18
C ALA A 198 7.16 -1.46 10.68
N CYS A 199 7.78 -2.35 11.46
CA CYS A 199 7.09 -3.52 12.02
C CYS A 199 7.69 -3.88 13.37
N ARG A 200 6.90 -3.78 14.42
CA ARG A 200 7.33 -3.86 15.82
C ARG A 200 7.13 -5.26 16.40
N VAL A 201 7.68 -6.26 15.70
CA VAL A 201 7.63 -7.66 16.12
C VAL A 201 9.01 -8.20 16.45
N ASP A 202 9.05 -9.22 17.29
CA ASP A 202 10.25 -9.98 17.60
C ASP A 202 9.95 -11.48 17.41
N PRO A 203 10.70 -12.22 16.54
CA PRO A 203 11.83 -11.74 15.73
C PRO A 203 11.38 -10.85 14.54
N PHE A 204 12.23 -9.89 14.18
CA PHE A 204 12.08 -9.06 13.00
C PHE A 204 13.09 -9.50 11.89
N PRO A 205 12.70 -9.52 10.61
CA PRO A 205 11.34 -9.34 10.10
C PRO A 205 10.46 -10.57 10.35
N PRO A 206 9.12 -10.43 10.46
CA PRO A 206 8.22 -11.57 10.53
C PRO A 206 8.20 -12.34 9.20
N ALA A 207 7.83 -13.62 9.28
CA ALA A 207 7.86 -14.52 8.11
C ALA A 207 7.03 -13.99 6.93
N GLU A 208 5.93 -13.34 7.21
CA GLU A 208 5.03 -12.74 6.22
C GLU A 208 5.68 -11.61 5.40
N MET A 209 6.68 -10.92 5.95
CA MET A 209 7.42 -9.87 5.24
C MET A 209 8.52 -10.41 4.33
N LEU A 210 9.01 -11.62 4.54
CA LEU A 210 10.16 -12.15 3.81
C LEU A 210 9.97 -12.17 2.29
N PRO A 211 8.80 -12.57 1.73
CA PRO A 211 8.59 -12.50 0.28
C PRO A 211 8.71 -11.07 -0.26
N ALA A 212 8.10 -10.08 0.40
CA ALA A 212 8.17 -8.68 -0.01
C ALA A 212 9.60 -8.13 -0.01
N LEU A 213 10.38 -8.44 1.03
CA LEU A 213 11.79 -8.05 1.11
C LEU A 213 12.62 -8.71 0.01
N LYS A 214 12.31 -9.99 -0.31
CA LYS A 214 12.94 -10.71 -1.41
C LYS A 214 12.64 -10.03 -2.75
N HIS A 215 11.38 -9.74 -3.07
CA HIS A 215 10.99 -9.06 -4.32
C HIS A 215 11.71 -7.72 -4.47
N LEU A 216 11.72 -6.90 -3.41
CA LEU A 216 12.42 -5.61 -3.41
C LEU A 216 13.94 -5.72 -3.58
N SER A 217 14.55 -6.85 -3.20
CA SER A 217 15.98 -7.09 -3.35
C SER A 217 16.36 -7.72 -4.69
N GLU A 218 15.53 -8.59 -5.25
CA GLU A 218 15.77 -9.28 -6.53
C GLU A 218 15.55 -8.37 -7.74
N ASP A 219 14.50 -7.51 -7.69
CA ASP A 219 14.26 -6.52 -8.73
C ASP A 219 14.01 -5.13 -8.13
N THR A 220 15.01 -4.29 -8.20
CA THR A 220 14.95 -2.92 -7.67
C THR A 220 14.40 -1.90 -8.69
N THR A 221 14.04 -2.31 -9.89
CA THR A 221 13.68 -1.45 -11.02
C THR A 221 12.60 -0.42 -10.63
N VAL A 222 11.47 -0.89 -10.15
CA VAL A 222 10.35 -0.02 -9.76
C VAL A 222 10.72 0.82 -8.55
N TYR A 223 11.18 0.15 -7.48
CA TYR A 223 11.43 0.81 -6.21
C TYR A 223 12.47 1.94 -6.34
N ARG A 224 13.64 1.64 -6.92
CA ARG A 224 14.70 2.64 -7.07
C ARG A 224 14.35 3.76 -8.02
N THR A 225 13.60 3.49 -9.09
CA THR A 225 13.19 4.53 -10.03
C THR A 225 12.15 5.46 -9.42
N MET A 226 11.22 4.95 -8.60
CA MET A 226 10.14 5.75 -8.03
C MET A 226 10.51 6.40 -6.70
N ASN A 227 11.16 5.70 -5.79
CA ASN A 227 11.59 6.26 -4.50
C ASN A 227 13.02 6.81 -4.54
N GLY A 228 13.98 6.05 -5.07
CA GLY A 228 15.38 6.37 -5.01
C GLY A 228 16.22 5.28 -4.33
N PRO A 229 17.48 5.55 -4.02
CA PRO A 229 18.42 4.54 -3.51
C PRO A 229 18.18 4.18 -2.03
N SER A 230 17.48 5.02 -1.29
CA SER A 230 17.19 4.85 0.15
C SER A 230 15.71 4.97 0.42
N PRO A 231 15.14 4.16 1.35
CA PRO A 231 13.75 4.31 1.77
C PRO A 231 13.47 5.60 2.54
N LEU A 232 14.52 6.23 3.09
CA LEU A 232 14.42 7.45 3.89
C LEU A 232 14.65 8.74 3.09
N THR A 233 15.20 8.62 1.87
CA THR A 233 15.48 9.75 0.98
C THR A 233 14.81 9.53 -0.36
N VAL A 234 13.76 10.28 -0.65
CA VAL A 234 12.98 10.14 -1.88
C VAL A 234 13.47 11.14 -2.91
N ASP A 235 14.15 10.65 -3.95
CA ASP A 235 14.63 11.44 -5.08
C ASP A 235 14.14 10.93 -6.44
N GLY A 236 13.38 9.83 -6.47
CA GLY A 236 12.81 9.22 -7.67
C GLY A 236 11.62 9.98 -8.24
N SER A 237 10.83 9.32 -9.11
CA SER A 237 9.67 9.93 -9.77
C SER A 237 8.56 10.34 -8.77
N LEU A 238 8.57 9.80 -7.55
CA LEU A 238 7.63 10.17 -6.49
C LEU A 238 8.07 11.39 -5.67
N SER A 239 9.25 11.97 -5.88
CA SER A 239 9.80 13.03 -5.02
C SER A 239 8.89 14.25 -4.82
N THR A 240 8.10 14.60 -5.84
CA THR A 240 7.12 15.72 -5.80
C THR A 240 5.67 15.25 -5.76
N TRP A 241 5.44 13.95 -5.55
CA TRP A 241 4.09 13.40 -5.58
C TRP A 241 3.21 13.93 -4.45
N THR A 242 1.99 14.33 -4.80
CA THR A 242 0.94 14.72 -3.85
C THR A 242 -0.45 14.44 -4.40
N VAL A 243 -1.34 13.98 -3.53
CA VAL A 243 -2.76 13.82 -3.82
C VAL A 243 -3.62 14.89 -3.14
N ILE A 244 -3.03 15.73 -2.29
CA ILE A 244 -3.73 16.71 -1.45
C ILE A 244 -4.75 17.54 -2.24
N PRO A 245 -4.43 18.15 -3.40
CA PRO A 245 -5.41 18.95 -4.14
C PRO A 245 -6.59 18.15 -4.70
N ARG A 246 -6.46 16.81 -4.78
CA ARG A 246 -7.48 15.90 -5.33
C ARG A 246 -8.37 15.30 -4.25
N LEU A 247 -7.98 15.31 -2.97
CA LEU A 247 -8.70 14.68 -1.86
C LEU A 247 -10.17 15.09 -1.72
N PRO A 248 -10.57 16.38 -1.92
CA PRO A 248 -11.96 16.77 -1.86
C PRO A 248 -12.86 16.10 -2.92
N GLN A 249 -12.27 15.49 -3.94
CA GLN A 249 -12.99 14.80 -5.01
C GLN A 249 -13.38 13.36 -4.63
N ILE A 250 -12.82 12.79 -3.57
CA ILE A 250 -13.12 11.44 -3.10
C ILE A 250 -14.52 11.43 -2.48
N THR A 251 -15.46 10.76 -3.15
CA THR A 251 -16.87 10.66 -2.70
C THR A 251 -17.15 9.36 -1.96
N ALA A 252 -16.34 8.33 -2.14
CA ALA A 252 -16.48 7.06 -1.44
C ALA A 252 -16.24 7.24 0.07
N PRO A 253 -17.04 6.60 0.94
CA PRO A 253 -16.71 6.52 2.36
C PRO A 253 -15.30 5.95 2.53
N THR A 254 -14.48 6.64 3.32
CA THR A 254 -13.06 6.34 3.46
C THR A 254 -12.71 6.06 4.91
N LEU A 255 -11.97 4.98 5.13
CA LEU A 255 -11.27 4.68 6.37
C LEU A 255 -9.78 4.96 6.14
N VAL A 256 -9.19 5.79 6.98
CA VAL A 256 -7.75 6.00 7.09
C VAL A 256 -7.29 5.36 8.38
N TYR A 257 -6.21 4.59 8.34
CA TYR A 257 -5.57 4.14 9.57
C TYR A 257 -4.05 4.08 9.45
N ASN A 258 -3.38 4.24 10.58
CA ASN A 258 -1.93 4.09 10.76
C ASN A 258 -1.61 3.58 12.17
N GLY A 259 -0.36 3.23 12.42
CA GLY A 259 0.15 2.96 13.77
C GLY A 259 0.67 4.23 14.45
N GLU A 260 0.73 4.21 15.79
CA GLU A 260 1.29 5.31 16.60
C GLU A 260 2.77 5.58 16.27
N TYR A 261 3.52 4.52 15.94
CA TYR A 261 4.95 4.58 15.58
C TYR A 261 5.20 4.41 14.08
N ASP A 262 4.19 4.62 13.26
CA ASP A 262 4.21 4.36 11.83
C ASP A 262 5.21 5.24 11.07
N THR A 263 5.93 4.66 10.11
CA THR A 263 6.74 5.43 9.14
C THR A 263 5.88 6.43 8.36
N SER A 264 4.58 6.14 8.18
CA SER A 264 3.56 7.08 7.71
C SER A 264 2.98 7.85 8.89
N HIS A 265 3.81 8.70 9.51
CA HIS A 265 3.52 9.51 10.69
C HIS A 265 2.18 10.26 10.58
N ASP A 266 1.54 10.56 11.70
CA ASP A 266 0.25 11.27 11.76
C ASP A 266 0.19 12.51 10.86
N ILE A 267 1.30 13.25 10.73
CA ILE A 267 1.37 14.44 9.88
C ILE A 267 0.97 14.19 8.43
N VAL A 268 1.16 12.95 7.92
CA VAL A 268 0.80 12.60 6.55
C VAL A 268 -0.65 12.12 6.43
N GLN A 269 -1.30 11.80 7.56
CA GLN A 269 -2.70 11.38 7.63
C GLN A 269 -3.65 12.58 7.73
N VAL A 270 -3.19 13.67 8.34
CA VAL A 270 -3.99 14.90 8.56
C VAL A 270 -4.71 15.38 7.29
N PRO A 271 -4.06 15.51 6.11
CA PRO A 271 -4.77 15.97 4.92
C PRO A 271 -5.89 15.03 4.46
N PHE A 272 -5.74 13.71 4.63
CA PHE A 272 -6.81 12.77 4.33
C PHE A 272 -8.04 13.04 5.21
N PHE A 273 -7.80 13.23 6.51
CA PHE A 273 -8.86 13.48 7.47
C PHE A 273 -9.55 14.83 7.25
N GLU A 274 -8.79 15.87 6.96
CA GLU A 274 -9.33 17.21 6.80
C GLU A 274 -10.07 17.43 5.46
N LEU A 275 -9.64 16.75 4.37
CA LEU A 275 -10.07 17.09 3.03
C LEU A 275 -10.98 16.05 2.37
N ILE A 276 -11.00 14.79 2.83
CA ILE A 276 -11.94 13.80 2.30
C ILE A 276 -13.32 13.99 2.95
N PRO A 277 -14.39 14.24 2.20
CA PRO A 277 -15.70 14.62 2.76
C PRO A 277 -16.34 13.57 3.67
N ARG A 278 -16.06 12.26 3.45
CA ARG A 278 -16.63 11.14 4.21
C ARG A 278 -15.53 10.24 4.73
N VAL A 279 -14.84 10.67 5.77
CA VAL A 279 -13.64 10.00 6.29
C VAL A 279 -13.77 9.64 7.77
N ARG A 280 -13.13 8.55 8.15
CA ARG A 280 -12.78 8.18 9.53
C ARG A 280 -11.28 7.96 9.59
N TRP A 281 -10.64 8.40 10.66
CA TRP A 281 -9.23 8.14 10.92
C TRP A 281 -9.06 7.43 12.26
N ILE A 282 -8.24 6.37 12.27
CA ILE A 282 -7.93 5.56 13.45
C ILE A 282 -6.42 5.38 13.51
N THR A 283 -5.82 5.73 14.65
CA THR A 283 -4.42 5.40 14.95
C THR A 283 -4.37 4.23 15.93
N PHE A 284 -3.68 3.15 15.56
CA PHE A 284 -3.49 1.99 16.43
C PHE A 284 -2.34 2.24 17.39
N SER A 285 -2.66 2.40 18.70
CA SER A 285 -1.67 2.68 19.74
C SER A 285 -0.68 1.52 19.89
N GLY A 286 0.61 1.81 19.85
CA GLY A 286 1.68 0.81 19.88
C GLY A 286 2.04 0.19 18.53
N GLY A 287 1.23 0.38 17.49
CA GLY A 287 1.47 -0.18 16.16
C GLY A 287 2.49 0.60 15.33
N GLY A 288 3.15 -0.08 14.39
CA GLY A 288 4.02 0.50 13.35
C GLY A 288 3.33 0.56 11.99
N HIS A 289 4.12 0.62 10.93
CA HIS A 289 3.64 0.70 9.54
C HIS A 289 2.91 -0.57 9.08
N MET A 290 3.24 -1.71 9.67
CA MET A 290 2.68 -3.02 9.34
C MET A 290 1.75 -3.54 10.45
N CYS A 291 0.85 -2.68 10.99
CA CYS A 291 -0.07 -3.05 12.07
C CYS A 291 -0.78 -4.40 11.85
N HIS A 292 -1.08 -4.75 10.59
CA HIS A 292 -1.75 -5.99 10.20
C HIS A 292 -0.86 -7.25 10.33
N LEU A 293 0.44 -7.09 10.59
CA LEU A 293 1.40 -8.18 10.84
C LEU A 293 1.84 -8.25 12.30
N GLU A 294 1.57 -7.21 13.08
CA GLU A 294 2.05 -7.12 14.45
C GLU A 294 1.22 -8.02 15.38
N GLY A 295 1.91 -8.65 16.35
CA GLY A 295 1.32 -9.55 17.31
C GLY A 295 0.45 -8.87 18.37
N ASP A 296 0.18 -9.57 19.50
CA ASP A 296 -0.56 -9.08 20.67
C ASP A 296 -1.97 -8.53 20.37
N GLY A 297 -2.65 -9.12 19.36
CA GLY A 297 -4.02 -8.78 18.98
C GLY A 297 -4.15 -7.56 18.07
N TRP A 298 -3.05 -7.03 17.50
CA TRP A 298 -3.13 -5.91 16.53
C TRP A 298 -3.71 -6.35 15.20
N ARG A 299 -3.29 -7.51 14.69
CA ARG A 299 -3.87 -8.10 13.47
C ARG A 299 -5.38 -8.20 13.56
N GLU A 300 -5.91 -8.80 14.63
CA GLU A 300 -7.33 -8.97 14.86
C GLU A 300 -8.07 -7.62 14.97
N LYS A 301 -7.46 -6.63 15.61
CA LYS A 301 -8.03 -5.27 15.70
C LYS A 301 -8.10 -4.59 14.35
N VAL A 302 -7.04 -4.69 13.53
CA VAL A 302 -7.02 -4.14 12.17
C VAL A 302 -8.09 -4.80 11.31
N LEU A 303 -8.13 -6.13 11.29
CA LEU A 303 -9.13 -6.90 10.53
C LEU A 303 -10.56 -6.57 10.95
N LYS A 304 -10.81 -6.47 12.26
CA LYS A 304 -12.11 -6.08 12.78
C LYS A 304 -12.52 -4.69 12.31
N VAL A 305 -11.66 -3.70 12.48
CA VAL A 305 -11.94 -2.31 12.06
C VAL A 305 -12.20 -2.22 10.56
N VAL A 306 -11.38 -2.89 9.75
CA VAL A 306 -11.53 -2.91 8.29
C VAL A 306 -12.80 -3.67 7.89
N GLY A 307 -13.03 -4.87 8.41
CA GLY A 307 -14.20 -5.69 8.07
C GLY A 307 -15.53 -5.03 8.46
N GLU A 308 -15.61 -4.49 9.69
CA GLU A 308 -16.79 -3.72 10.13
C GLU A 308 -17.03 -2.48 9.26
N PHE A 309 -15.98 -1.76 8.88
CA PHE A 309 -16.11 -0.62 7.99
C PHE A 309 -16.62 -1.03 6.61
N LEU A 310 -16.06 -2.08 6.01
CA LEU A 310 -16.43 -2.53 4.66
C LEU A 310 -17.84 -3.11 4.58
N THR A 311 -18.32 -3.76 5.64
CA THR A 311 -19.64 -4.38 5.70
C THR A 311 -20.73 -3.47 6.29
N GLN A 312 -20.37 -2.27 6.75
CA GLN A 312 -21.33 -1.34 7.35
C GLN A 312 -22.47 -1.02 6.37
N LYS A 313 -23.72 -1.27 6.78
CA LYS A 313 -24.88 -0.85 6.01
C LYS A 313 -24.89 0.68 5.90
N GLU A 314 -25.08 1.20 4.70
CA GLU A 314 -25.35 2.63 4.54
C GLU A 314 -26.69 2.93 5.24
N PHE A 315 -26.69 3.86 6.19
CA PHE A 315 -27.94 4.41 6.68
C PHE A 315 -28.60 5.12 5.49
N ALA A 316 -29.75 4.62 5.06
CA ALA A 316 -30.61 5.36 4.16
C ALA A 316 -30.79 6.76 4.78
N ASN A 317 -30.42 7.80 4.03
CA ASN A 317 -30.38 9.20 4.44
C ASN A 317 -31.38 9.53 5.55
N VAL A 318 -30.91 9.56 6.81
CA VAL A 318 -31.63 10.26 7.89
C VAL A 318 -31.35 11.74 7.61
N ARG A 319 -32.32 12.39 6.93
CA ARG A 319 -32.34 13.85 6.76
C ARG A 319 -32.71 14.50 8.08
#